data_ad1af71f6d38433118a2e806a79359c6
#
_entry.id   ad1af71f6d38433118a2e806a79359c6
#
_cell.length_a   1.000
_cell.length_b   1.000
_cell.length_c   1.000
_cell.angle_alpha   90.00
_cell.angle_beta   90.00
_cell.angle_gamma   90.00
#
_symmetry.space_group_name_H-M   'P 1'
#
loop_
_entity.id
_entity.type
_entity.pdbx_description
1 polymer ?
#
loop_
_entity_poly.entity_id
_entity_poly.type
_entity_poly.pdbx_seq_one_letter_code
_entity_poly.pdbx_strand_id
1 'polypeptide(L)'
;MPTRHLLYQKDIPINDYIRVMIPTVGEVLENEDSYYSMVSMLTAMPIDMMVQLDDIGIDFTTINEWELFLLFFNSLKEQDTSLIFGDFDLKPFQPAINPQNGNVILVNKATGVRIDRALHGQIAGALRKIHHLEKDNRKPANGEAREYMIERMRKKLRRKGMRTADSQLEELIVALVNTEQYHYGFEGTRELSIYQFNESVRQVIKKIDYDNKMHGIYAGTDRKSVV
;
A
#
# COMPACT_ATOMS: atom_id res chain seq x y z
N MET A 1 8.78 -15.18 -3.86
CA MET A 1 7.75 -16.22 -3.62
C MET A 1 6.83 -16.27 -4.83
N PRO A 2 6.45 -17.43 -5.34
CA PRO A 2 5.49 -17.52 -6.44
C PRO A 2 4.11 -17.05 -5.99
N THR A 3 3.49 -16.17 -6.76
CA THR A 3 2.18 -15.54 -6.51
C THR A 3 1.01 -16.53 -6.43
N ARG A 4 1.21 -17.76 -6.88
CA ARG A 4 0.15 -18.80 -6.92
C ARG A 4 -0.44 -19.19 -5.56
N HIS A 5 0.24 -18.88 -4.45
CA HIS A 5 -0.24 -19.25 -3.12
C HIS A 5 -1.07 -18.18 -2.42
N LEU A 6 -1.00 -16.89 -2.83
CA LEU A 6 -1.68 -15.80 -2.14
C LEU A 6 -3.21 -15.89 -2.22
N LEU A 7 -3.77 -16.48 -3.29
CA LEU A 7 -5.21 -16.65 -3.46
C LEU A 7 -5.89 -17.43 -2.34
N TYR A 8 -5.16 -18.31 -1.65
CA TYR A 8 -5.71 -19.21 -0.64
C TYR A 8 -5.03 -19.05 0.73
N GLN A 9 -4.09 -18.10 0.84
CA GLN A 9 -3.40 -17.83 2.10
C GLN A 9 -4.15 -16.78 2.91
N LYS A 10 -4.12 -16.96 4.23
CA LYS A 10 -4.63 -15.97 5.20
C LYS A 10 -3.55 -15.02 5.70
N ASP A 11 -2.29 -15.39 5.49
CA ASP A 11 -1.12 -14.61 5.89
C ASP A 11 0.10 -14.88 5.00
N ILE A 12 1.09 -13.99 5.09
CA ILE A 12 2.42 -14.16 4.51
C ILE A 12 3.42 -14.22 5.66
N PRO A 13 4.04 -15.39 5.93
CA PRO A 13 5.08 -15.48 6.94
C PRO A 13 6.31 -14.71 6.51
N ILE A 14 6.80 -13.83 7.36
CA ILE A 14 8.02 -13.04 7.15
C ILE A 14 9.21 -13.72 7.85
N ASN A 15 9.01 -14.11 9.10
CA ASN A 15 9.92 -14.93 9.90
C ASN A 15 9.13 -15.73 10.95
N ASP A 16 9.83 -16.33 11.93
CA ASP A 16 9.20 -17.14 12.97
C ASP A 16 8.25 -16.37 13.89
N TYR A 17 8.39 -15.03 13.95
CA TYR A 17 7.62 -14.16 14.86
C TYR A 17 6.62 -13.26 14.15
N ILE A 18 6.88 -12.88 12.91
CA ILE A 18 6.12 -11.86 12.18
C ILE A 18 5.44 -12.48 10.97
N ARG A 19 4.15 -12.25 10.87
CA ARG A 19 3.32 -12.59 9.71
C ARG A 19 2.58 -11.33 9.25
N VAL A 20 2.37 -11.20 7.97
CA VAL A 20 1.50 -10.17 7.39
C VAL A 20 0.18 -10.83 7.04
N MET A 21 -0.88 -10.42 7.73
CA MET A 21 -2.23 -10.93 7.54
C MET A 21 -2.81 -10.48 6.21
N ILE A 22 -3.72 -11.27 5.67
CA ILE A 22 -4.51 -10.93 4.48
C ILE A 22 -5.98 -10.91 4.92
N PRO A 23 -6.49 -9.78 5.44
CA PRO A 23 -7.84 -9.69 5.95
C PRO A 23 -8.89 -9.87 4.84
N THR A 24 -10.13 -10.12 5.22
CA THR A 24 -11.26 -10.09 4.31
C THR A 24 -11.66 -8.67 3.95
N VAL A 25 -12.38 -8.51 2.85
CA VAL A 25 -12.97 -7.22 2.46
C VAL A 25 -13.87 -6.67 3.56
N GLY A 26 -14.65 -7.55 4.23
CA GLY A 26 -15.52 -7.15 5.33
C GLY A 26 -14.77 -6.56 6.52
N GLU A 27 -13.67 -7.22 6.95
CA GLU A 27 -12.82 -6.72 8.04
C GLU A 27 -12.17 -5.38 7.69
N VAL A 28 -11.75 -5.20 6.43
CA VAL A 28 -11.18 -3.93 5.96
C VAL A 28 -12.24 -2.84 5.94
N LEU A 29 -13.46 -3.10 5.43
CA LEU A 29 -14.56 -2.12 5.40
C LEU A 29 -14.91 -1.57 6.79
N GLU A 30 -14.93 -2.44 7.80
CA GLU A 30 -15.22 -2.06 9.19
C GLU A 30 -14.14 -1.16 9.80
N ASN A 31 -12.93 -1.12 9.20
CA ASN A 31 -11.76 -0.39 9.70
C ASN A 31 -11.03 0.37 8.58
N GLU A 32 -11.71 0.81 7.53
CA GLU A 32 -11.12 1.23 6.25
C GLU A 32 -10.04 2.29 6.40
N ASP A 33 -10.35 3.40 7.06
CA ASP A 33 -9.42 4.53 7.22
C ASP A 33 -8.17 4.13 8.01
N SER A 34 -8.34 3.40 9.11
CA SER A 34 -7.24 2.92 9.95
C SER A 34 -6.37 1.93 9.18
N TYR A 35 -7.00 0.96 8.51
CA TYR A 35 -6.29 -0.05 7.76
C TYR A 35 -5.43 0.54 6.64
N TYR A 36 -6.02 1.37 5.77
CA TYR A 36 -5.26 1.98 4.67
C TYR A 36 -4.24 3.01 5.14
N SER A 37 -4.49 3.70 6.25
CA SER A 37 -3.50 4.55 6.90
C SER A 37 -2.26 3.74 7.32
N MET A 38 -2.46 2.60 7.99
CA MET A 38 -1.36 1.70 8.40
C MET A 38 -0.63 1.10 7.20
N VAL A 39 -1.35 0.64 6.17
CA VAL A 39 -0.73 0.16 4.92
C VAL A 39 0.13 1.25 4.29
N SER A 40 -0.38 2.50 4.26
CA SER A 40 0.37 3.65 3.74
C SER A 40 1.63 3.91 4.55
N MET A 41 1.57 3.93 5.89
CA MET A 41 2.74 4.14 6.75
C MET A 41 3.82 3.06 6.57
N LEU A 42 3.40 1.81 6.33
CA LEU A 42 4.30 0.66 6.16
C LEU A 42 4.90 0.56 4.75
N THR A 43 4.25 1.14 3.74
CA THR A 43 4.64 0.97 2.33
C THR A 43 5.08 2.25 1.65
N ALA A 44 4.90 3.43 2.29
CA ALA A 44 5.23 4.71 1.69
C ALA A 44 6.70 4.80 1.26
N MET A 45 6.90 5.38 0.09
CA MET A 45 8.21 5.84 -0.34
C MET A 45 8.34 7.34 -0.01
N PRO A 46 9.56 7.86 0.18
CA PRO A 46 9.75 9.30 0.45
C PRO A 46 9.09 10.22 -0.58
N ILE A 47 9.04 9.81 -1.84
CA ILE A 47 8.38 10.56 -2.92
C ILE A 47 6.85 10.66 -2.72
N ASP A 48 6.22 9.66 -2.10
CA ASP A 48 4.77 9.68 -1.83
C ASP A 48 4.42 10.73 -0.77
N MET A 49 5.37 11.02 0.12
CA MET A 49 5.24 11.94 1.25
C MET A 49 6.01 13.25 1.06
N MET A 50 6.36 13.60 -0.20
CA MET A 50 7.22 14.75 -0.50
C MET A 50 6.67 16.08 0.06
N VAL A 51 5.34 16.26 0.11
CA VAL A 51 4.71 17.48 0.63
C VAL A 51 4.80 17.53 2.15
N GLN A 52 4.50 16.42 2.83
CA GLN A 52 4.55 16.32 4.29
C GLN A 52 5.98 16.45 4.82
N LEU A 53 6.93 15.86 4.10
CA LEU A 53 8.36 15.98 4.42
C LEU A 53 8.87 17.41 4.22
N ASP A 54 8.47 18.07 3.12
CA ASP A 54 8.79 19.48 2.84
C ASP A 54 8.23 20.40 3.94
N ASP A 55 6.99 20.16 4.40
CA ASP A 55 6.34 20.95 5.46
C ASP A 55 7.10 20.88 6.81
N ILE A 56 7.85 19.82 7.06
CA ILE A 56 8.70 19.65 8.26
C ILE A 56 10.19 19.89 7.98
N GLY A 57 10.53 20.42 6.78
CA GLY A 57 11.89 20.77 6.38
C GLY A 57 12.79 19.60 6.04
N ILE A 58 12.24 18.42 5.74
CA ILE A 58 13.01 17.24 5.32
C ILE A 58 12.95 17.10 3.80
N ASP A 59 14.13 17.04 3.17
CA ASP A 59 14.23 16.75 1.74
C ASP A 59 13.96 15.27 1.48
N PHE A 60 12.87 14.94 0.78
CA PHE A 60 12.46 13.57 0.47
C PHE A 60 13.51 12.79 -0.35
N THR A 61 14.44 13.49 -1.01
CA THR A 61 15.49 12.86 -1.81
C THR A 61 16.67 12.35 -0.97
N THR A 62 16.78 12.81 0.28
CA THR A 62 17.88 12.50 1.18
C THR A 62 17.59 11.35 2.14
N ILE A 63 16.33 10.98 2.31
CA ILE A 63 15.93 9.88 3.19
C ILE A 63 15.48 8.65 2.38
N ASN A 64 15.59 7.50 3.00
CA ASN A 64 15.13 6.23 2.42
C ASN A 64 13.82 5.72 3.06
N GLU A 65 13.25 4.65 2.51
CA GLU A 65 12.00 4.05 2.97
C GLU A 65 12.03 3.65 4.46
N TRP A 66 13.17 3.16 4.97
CA TRP A 66 13.32 2.78 6.37
C TRP A 66 13.33 4.00 7.30
N GLU A 67 14.05 5.05 6.93
CA GLU A 67 14.08 6.30 7.68
C GLU A 67 12.71 6.97 7.72
N LEU A 68 11.98 6.95 6.59
CA LEU A 68 10.60 7.42 6.54
C LEU A 68 9.68 6.60 7.48
N PHE A 69 9.80 5.27 7.45
CA PHE A 69 9.04 4.40 8.35
C PHE A 69 9.31 4.73 9.83
N LEU A 70 10.57 4.98 10.20
CA LEU A 70 10.92 5.34 11.57
C LEU A 70 10.25 6.65 12.03
N LEU A 71 10.01 7.61 11.11
CA LEU A 71 9.25 8.83 11.43
C LEU A 71 7.79 8.53 11.76
N PHE A 72 7.17 7.54 11.11
CA PHE A 72 5.79 7.13 11.35
C PHE A 72 5.63 6.12 12.48
N PHE A 73 6.71 5.46 12.91
CA PHE A 73 6.65 4.31 13.80
C PHE A 73 5.92 4.62 15.12
N ASN A 74 6.15 5.78 15.72
CA ASN A 74 5.47 6.15 16.97
C ASN A 74 3.95 6.31 16.79
N SER A 75 3.50 6.80 15.64
CA SER A 75 2.07 6.88 15.33
C SER A 75 1.48 5.51 15.01
N LEU A 76 2.22 4.67 14.31
CA LEU A 76 1.79 3.32 13.92
C LEU A 76 1.61 2.40 15.14
N LYS A 77 2.57 2.37 16.06
CA LYS A 77 2.54 1.47 17.23
C LYS A 77 1.39 1.76 18.21
N GLU A 78 0.80 2.94 18.17
CA GLU A 78 -0.37 3.30 18.99
C GLU A 78 -1.69 2.84 18.37
N GLN A 79 -1.70 2.45 17.09
CA GLN A 79 -2.89 1.95 16.40
C GLN A 79 -3.09 0.46 16.68
N ASP A 80 -4.31 -0.01 16.45
CA ASP A 80 -4.60 -1.44 16.41
C ASP A 80 -4.08 -2.04 15.11
N THR A 81 -2.95 -2.73 15.19
CA THR A 81 -2.28 -3.33 14.03
C THR A 81 -2.69 -4.78 13.77
N SER A 82 -3.71 -5.29 14.43
CA SER A 82 -4.14 -6.71 14.37
C SER A 82 -4.54 -7.16 12.97
N LEU A 83 -5.18 -6.31 12.17
CA LEU A 83 -5.52 -6.62 10.77
C LEU A 83 -4.29 -6.78 9.86
N ILE A 84 -3.12 -6.27 10.27
CA ILE A 84 -1.87 -6.39 9.50
C ILE A 84 -0.95 -7.44 10.11
N PHE A 85 -0.83 -7.51 11.43
CA PHE A 85 0.16 -8.35 12.10
C PHE A 85 -0.43 -9.45 12.99
N GLY A 86 -1.77 -9.58 13.06
CA GLY A 86 -2.42 -10.52 13.98
C GLY A 86 -2.07 -10.20 15.43
N ASP A 87 -1.61 -11.19 16.15
CA ASP A 87 -1.24 -11.08 17.58
C ASP A 87 0.12 -10.40 17.81
N PHE A 88 0.84 -10.02 16.77
CA PHE A 88 2.15 -9.38 16.92
C PHE A 88 2.01 -7.90 17.25
N ASP A 89 2.33 -7.54 18.50
CA ASP A 89 2.22 -6.17 19.03
C ASP A 89 3.47 -5.33 18.76
N LEU A 90 3.32 -4.16 18.18
CA LEU A 90 4.39 -3.18 17.94
C LEU A 90 4.66 -2.25 19.13
N LYS A 91 3.75 -2.12 20.10
CA LYS A 91 3.87 -1.20 21.25
C LYS A 91 5.15 -1.35 22.05
N PRO A 92 5.64 -2.60 22.34
CA PRO A 92 6.87 -2.77 23.12
C PRO A 92 8.16 -2.42 22.37
N PHE A 93 8.10 -2.17 21.07
CA PHE A 93 9.28 -1.87 20.28
C PHE A 93 9.75 -0.43 20.46
N GLN A 94 11.06 -0.27 20.58
CA GLN A 94 11.72 1.03 20.73
C GLN A 94 12.91 1.15 19.78
N PRO A 95 13.19 2.35 19.26
CA PRO A 95 14.41 2.61 18.50
C PRO A 95 15.66 2.34 19.35
N ALA A 96 16.63 1.66 18.76
CA ALA A 96 17.94 1.40 19.33
C ALA A 96 19.01 1.43 18.24
N ILE A 97 20.27 1.62 18.63
CA ILE A 97 21.40 1.53 17.70
C ILE A 97 21.93 0.10 17.72
N ASN A 98 22.05 -0.48 16.53
CA ASN A 98 22.67 -1.79 16.38
C ASN A 98 24.20 -1.65 16.61
N PRO A 99 24.75 -2.30 17.65
CA PRO A 99 26.17 -2.15 18.00
C PRO A 99 27.13 -2.69 16.93
N GLN A 100 26.65 -3.54 16.02
CA GLN A 100 27.49 -4.15 14.99
C GLN A 100 27.73 -3.23 13.78
N ASN A 101 26.77 -2.35 13.44
CA ASN A 101 26.85 -1.54 12.22
C ASN A 101 26.41 -0.09 12.39
N GLY A 102 26.04 0.32 13.62
CA GLY A 102 25.62 1.70 13.93
C GLY A 102 24.24 2.10 13.36
N ASN A 103 23.51 1.20 12.70
CA ASN A 103 22.20 1.50 12.12
C ASN A 103 21.11 1.52 13.20
N VAL A 104 20.09 2.35 12.98
CA VAL A 104 18.88 2.33 13.82
C VAL A 104 18.07 1.07 13.52
N ILE A 105 17.65 0.40 14.57
CA ILE A 105 16.75 -0.76 14.55
C ILE A 105 15.65 -0.55 15.59
N LEU A 106 14.53 -1.28 15.43
CA LEU A 106 13.52 -1.36 16.47
C LEU A 106 13.70 -2.66 17.26
N VAL A 107 13.67 -2.57 18.57
CA VAL A 107 13.93 -3.71 19.47
C VAL A 107 12.82 -3.83 20.51
N ASN A 108 12.26 -5.00 20.64
CA ASN A 108 11.48 -5.39 21.80
C ASN A 108 12.44 -5.99 22.84
N LYS A 109 12.72 -5.24 23.91
CA LYS A 109 13.67 -5.65 24.94
C LYS A 109 13.23 -6.90 25.74
N ALA A 110 11.93 -7.15 25.83
CA ALA A 110 11.39 -8.29 26.57
C ALA A 110 11.59 -9.62 25.82
N THR A 111 11.43 -9.61 24.51
CA THR A 111 11.52 -10.80 23.65
C THR A 111 12.84 -10.91 22.90
N GLY A 112 13.61 -9.85 22.82
CA GLY A 112 14.83 -9.76 22.00
C GLY A 112 14.56 -9.67 20.49
N VAL A 113 13.30 -9.64 20.04
CA VAL A 113 12.93 -9.52 18.63
C VAL A 113 13.35 -8.15 18.11
N ARG A 114 13.90 -8.13 16.89
CA ARG A 114 14.40 -6.92 16.23
C ARG A 114 13.73 -6.76 14.88
N ILE A 115 13.43 -5.51 14.55
CA ILE A 115 13.00 -5.11 13.19
C ILE A 115 14.07 -4.15 12.66
N ASP A 116 14.71 -4.55 11.61
CA ASP A 116 15.67 -3.75 10.86
C ASP A 116 15.13 -3.35 9.48
N ARG A 117 15.94 -2.62 8.73
CA ARG A 117 15.61 -2.20 7.37
C ARG A 117 15.25 -3.36 6.43
N ALA A 118 15.95 -4.50 6.58
CA ALA A 118 15.72 -5.65 5.71
C ALA A 118 14.36 -6.31 6.00
N LEU A 119 14.05 -6.49 7.29
CA LEU A 119 12.79 -7.04 7.74
C LEU A 119 11.60 -6.12 7.41
N HIS A 120 11.74 -4.81 7.63
CA HIS A 120 10.75 -3.83 7.18
C HIS A 120 10.51 -3.92 5.67
N GLY A 121 11.59 -4.03 4.86
CA GLY A 121 11.48 -4.19 3.41
C GLY A 121 10.70 -5.44 2.99
N GLN A 122 10.79 -6.54 3.77
CA GLN A 122 10.00 -7.76 3.54
C GLN A 122 8.52 -7.53 3.88
N ILE A 123 8.21 -6.89 5.01
CA ILE A 123 6.85 -6.52 5.43
C ILE A 123 6.20 -5.61 4.38
N ALA A 124 6.86 -4.52 4.02
CA ALA A 124 6.39 -3.60 3.00
C ALA A 124 6.20 -4.29 1.64
N GLY A 125 7.12 -5.19 1.28
CA GLY A 125 7.02 -6.01 0.07
C GLY A 125 5.81 -6.94 0.07
N ALA A 126 5.47 -7.55 1.22
CA ALA A 126 4.28 -8.38 1.38
C ALA A 126 3.00 -7.55 1.21
N LEU A 127 2.90 -6.40 1.89
CA LEU A 127 1.75 -5.50 1.77
C LEU A 127 1.57 -4.97 0.34
N ARG A 128 2.67 -4.58 -0.34
CA ARG A 128 2.60 -4.15 -1.75
C ARG A 128 2.07 -5.25 -2.65
N LYS A 129 2.42 -6.51 -2.41
CA LYS A 129 1.86 -7.64 -3.17
C LYS A 129 0.38 -7.82 -2.92
N ILE A 130 -0.07 -7.71 -1.65
CA ILE A 130 -1.48 -7.83 -1.29
C ILE A 130 -2.31 -6.75 -1.97
N HIS A 131 -1.80 -5.52 -2.03
CA HIS A 131 -2.51 -4.35 -2.54
C HIS A 131 -2.14 -3.96 -3.97
N HIS A 132 -1.30 -4.74 -4.67
CA HIS A 132 -0.77 -4.41 -6.01
C HIS A 132 -0.13 -3.02 -6.10
N LEU A 133 0.52 -2.58 -5.01
CA LEU A 133 1.22 -1.30 -4.96
C LEU A 133 2.61 -1.42 -5.59
N GLU A 134 2.97 -0.45 -6.42
CA GLU A 134 4.29 -0.34 -7.03
C GLU A 134 5.15 0.67 -6.27
N LYS A 135 6.45 0.42 -6.22
CA LYS A 135 7.40 1.40 -5.67
C LYS A 135 7.63 2.52 -6.68
N ASP A 136 7.40 3.76 -6.26
CA ASP A 136 7.82 4.91 -7.04
C ASP A 136 9.27 5.29 -6.67
N ASN A 137 10.21 4.92 -7.53
CA ASN A 137 11.64 5.19 -7.36
C ASN A 137 12.12 6.40 -8.18
N ARG A 138 11.21 7.20 -8.73
CA ARG A 138 11.57 8.38 -9.50
C ARG A 138 12.33 9.38 -8.63
N LYS A 139 13.36 9.99 -9.21
CA LYS A 139 14.12 11.05 -8.56
C LYS A 139 14.04 12.31 -9.42
N PRO A 140 13.93 13.50 -8.81
CA PRO A 140 14.03 14.74 -9.56
C PRO A 140 15.43 14.90 -10.17
N ALA A 141 15.49 15.49 -11.35
CA ALA A 141 16.76 15.70 -12.05
C ALA A 141 17.64 16.79 -11.40
N ASN A 142 17.00 17.78 -10.77
CA ASN A 142 17.65 18.91 -10.08
C ASN A 142 16.70 19.53 -9.04
N GLY A 143 17.14 20.60 -8.37
CA GLY A 143 16.34 21.32 -7.37
C GLY A 143 15.04 21.89 -7.91
N GLU A 144 15.06 22.48 -9.09
CA GLU A 144 13.87 23.06 -9.73
C GLU A 144 12.81 21.98 -10.04
N ALA A 145 13.26 20.82 -10.54
CA ALA A 145 12.38 19.68 -10.78
C ALA A 145 11.77 19.16 -9.48
N ARG A 146 12.53 19.14 -8.38
CA ARG A 146 12.06 18.77 -7.05
C ARG A 146 10.96 19.73 -6.58
N GLU A 147 11.19 21.02 -6.61
CA GLU A 147 10.21 22.04 -6.21
C GLU A 147 8.94 21.94 -7.04
N TYR A 148 9.07 21.80 -8.36
CA TYR A 148 7.93 21.60 -9.26
C TYR A 148 7.12 20.35 -8.89
N MET A 149 7.77 19.22 -8.55
CA MET A 149 7.09 17.99 -8.12
C MET A 149 6.30 18.22 -6.83
N ILE A 150 6.90 18.88 -5.82
CA ILE A 150 6.26 19.21 -4.54
C ILE A 150 5.05 20.11 -4.78
N GLU A 151 5.19 21.19 -5.53
CA GLU A 151 4.06 22.09 -5.83
C GLU A 151 2.92 21.40 -6.56
N ARG A 152 3.25 20.58 -7.56
CA ARG A 152 2.25 19.81 -8.31
C ARG A 152 1.49 18.85 -7.39
N MET A 153 2.19 18.15 -6.49
CA MET A 153 1.56 17.26 -5.52
C MET A 153 0.72 18.05 -4.51
N ARG A 154 1.20 19.19 -4.02
CA ARG A 154 0.46 20.09 -3.11
C ARG A 154 -0.85 20.56 -3.74
N LYS A 155 -0.85 20.92 -5.02
CA LYS A 155 -2.07 21.26 -5.78
C LYS A 155 -3.03 20.07 -5.91
N LYS A 156 -2.49 18.85 -6.13
CA LYS A 156 -3.30 17.62 -6.21
C LYS A 156 -3.97 17.31 -4.87
N LEU A 157 -3.24 17.40 -3.76
CA LEU A 157 -3.77 17.16 -2.42
C LEU A 157 -4.89 18.16 -2.04
N ARG A 158 -4.71 19.44 -2.36
CA ARG A 158 -5.76 20.46 -2.14
C ARG A 158 -7.06 20.12 -2.89
N ARG A 159 -6.95 19.65 -4.14
CA ARG A 159 -8.13 19.24 -4.95
C ARG A 159 -8.80 17.98 -4.38
N LYS A 160 -8.00 17.03 -3.85
CA LYS A 160 -8.53 15.81 -3.21
C LYS A 160 -9.25 16.13 -1.89
N GLY A 161 -8.72 17.03 -1.07
CA GLY A 161 -9.34 17.46 0.20
C GLY A 161 -10.67 18.20 0.05
N MET A 162 -11.06 18.60 -1.18
CA MET A 162 -12.38 19.21 -1.49
C MET A 162 -13.46 18.16 -1.82
N ARG A 163 -13.09 16.88 -1.93
CA ARG A 163 -14.06 15.79 -2.15
C ARG A 163 -14.50 15.23 -0.80
N THR A 164 -15.77 14.88 -0.67
CA THR A 164 -16.31 14.18 0.49
C THR A 164 -15.53 12.89 0.72
N ALA A 165 -15.27 12.58 1.97
CA ALA A 165 -14.59 11.36 2.38
C ALA A 165 -15.56 10.16 2.38
N ASP A 166 -16.10 9.84 1.21
CA ASP A 166 -16.87 8.61 1.04
C ASP A 166 -15.92 7.41 0.97
N SER A 167 -16.34 6.25 1.48
CA SER A 167 -15.58 5.01 1.42
C SER A 167 -15.21 4.66 -0.02
N GLN A 168 -13.92 4.67 -0.34
CA GLN A 168 -13.43 4.32 -1.68
C GLN A 168 -13.59 2.81 -1.96
N LEU A 169 -13.48 1.99 -0.93
CA LEU A 169 -13.66 0.54 -1.05
C LEU A 169 -15.12 0.19 -1.29
N GLU A 170 -16.06 0.83 -0.58
CA GLU A 170 -17.49 0.64 -0.79
C GLU A 170 -17.93 1.05 -2.21
N GLU A 171 -17.50 2.23 -2.68
CA GLU A 171 -17.77 2.67 -4.05
C GLU A 171 -17.25 1.66 -5.08
N LEU A 172 -16.04 1.13 -4.88
CA LEU A 172 -15.45 0.13 -5.76
C LEU A 172 -16.19 -1.19 -5.74
N ILE A 173 -16.65 -1.65 -4.56
CA ILE A 173 -17.49 -2.85 -4.43
C ILE A 173 -18.80 -2.66 -5.20
N VAL A 174 -19.50 -1.54 -5.00
CA VAL A 174 -20.76 -1.24 -5.70
C VAL A 174 -20.54 -1.23 -7.20
N ALA A 175 -19.47 -0.61 -7.70
CA ALA A 175 -19.14 -0.57 -9.11
C ALA A 175 -18.90 -1.99 -9.68
N LEU A 176 -18.12 -2.82 -8.95
CA LEU A 176 -17.81 -4.18 -9.41
C LEU A 176 -19.00 -5.12 -9.41
N VAL A 177 -19.79 -5.13 -8.34
CA VAL A 177 -20.97 -6.02 -8.21
C VAL A 177 -21.98 -5.77 -9.33
N ASN A 178 -22.04 -4.54 -9.86
CA ASN A 178 -22.89 -4.17 -10.99
C ASN A 178 -22.20 -4.36 -12.36
N THR A 179 -21.03 -5.00 -12.42
CA THR A 179 -20.27 -5.25 -13.66
C THR A 179 -20.48 -6.70 -14.10
N GLU A 180 -20.83 -6.94 -15.38
CA GLU A 180 -21.09 -8.28 -15.92
C GLU A 180 -19.92 -9.26 -15.76
N GLN A 181 -18.69 -8.75 -15.71
CA GLN A 181 -17.46 -9.53 -15.59
C GLN A 181 -17.15 -9.97 -14.16
N TYR A 182 -17.92 -9.49 -13.16
CA TYR A 182 -17.73 -9.82 -11.76
C TYR A 182 -18.85 -10.75 -11.27
N HIS A 183 -18.46 -11.91 -10.70
CA HIS A 183 -19.41 -12.99 -10.43
C HIS A 183 -19.86 -13.08 -8.97
N TYR A 184 -19.40 -12.18 -8.08
CA TYR A 184 -19.78 -12.16 -6.67
C TYR A 184 -20.84 -11.09 -6.42
N GLY A 185 -21.84 -11.41 -5.59
CA GLY A 185 -22.73 -10.41 -4.99
C GLY A 185 -22.07 -9.71 -3.80
N PHE A 186 -22.78 -8.79 -3.15
CA PHE A 186 -22.27 -8.01 -2.01
C PHE A 186 -21.76 -8.89 -0.87
N GLU A 187 -22.54 -9.91 -0.45
CA GLU A 187 -22.15 -10.81 0.63
C GLU A 187 -20.89 -11.63 0.27
N GLY A 188 -20.88 -12.24 -0.93
CA GLY A 188 -19.72 -12.99 -1.38
C GLY A 188 -18.46 -12.14 -1.52
N THR A 189 -18.60 -10.85 -1.87
CA THR A 189 -17.48 -9.91 -1.94
C THR A 189 -16.90 -9.62 -0.56
N ARG A 190 -17.72 -9.51 0.49
CA ARG A 190 -17.25 -9.31 1.87
C ARG A 190 -16.39 -10.46 2.37
N GLU A 191 -16.67 -11.68 1.94
CA GLU A 191 -15.95 -12.89 2.34
C GLU A 191 -14.60 -13.10 1.63
N LEU A 192 -14.40 -12.43 0.48
CA LEU A 192 -13.12 -12.49 -0.23
C LEU A 192 -12.01 -11.89 0.63
N SER A 193 -10.80 -12.46 0.55
CA SER A 193 -9.63 -11.77 1.06
C SER A 193 -9.38 -10.48 0.24
N ILE A 194 -8.81 -9.46 0.89
CA ILE A 194 -8.50 -8.20 0.19
C ILE A 194 -7.58 -8.43 -1.02
N TYR A 195 -6.72 -9.46 -0.99
CA TYR A 195 -5.91 -9.85 -2.13
C TYR A 195 -6.76 -10.41 -3.28
N GLN A 196 -7.70 -11.34 -3.00
CA GLN A 196 -8.60 -11.89 -4.02
C GLN A 196 -9.44 -10.79 -4.67
N PHE A 197 -9.94 -9.88 -3.86
CA PHE A 197 -10.71 -8.73 -4.33
C PHE A 197 -9.87 -7.84 -5.25
N ASN A 198 -8.70 -7.40 -4.82
CA ASN A 198 -7.79 -6.55 -5.62
C ASN A 198 -7.37 -7.23 -6.93
N GLU A 199 -7.12 -8.55 -6.91
CA GLU A 199 -6.81 -9.30 -8.13
C GLU A 199 -8.04 -9.37 -9.06
N SER A 200 -9.25 -9.54 -8.53
CA SER A 200 -10.50 -9.51 -9.31
C SER A 200 -10.71 -8.16 -9.98
N VAL A 201 -10.55 -7.05 -9.23
CA VAL A 201 -10.58 -5.68 -9.78
C VAL A 201 -9.64 -5.54 -10.97
N ARG A 202 -8.40 -5.97 -10.78
CA ARG A 202 -7.36 -5.88 -11.81
C ARG A 202 -7.71 -6.69 -13.06
N GLN A 203 -8.29 -7.87 -12.91
CA GLN A 203 -8.69 -8.71 -14.06
C GLN A 203 -9.90 -8.14 -14.77
N VAL A 204 -10.90 -7.64 -14.04
CA VAL A 204 -12.08 -6.97 -14.63
C VAL A 204 -11.64 -5.75 -15.47
N ILE A 205 -10.79 -4.89 -14.92
CA ILE A 205 -10.26 -3.72 -15.66
C ILE A 205 -9.54 -4.16 -16.94
N LYS A 206 -8.67 -5.18 -16.86
CA LYS A 206 -7.97 -5.71 -18.05
C LYS A 206 -8.92 -6.24 -19.11
N LYS A 207 -9.97 -6.92 -18.67
CA LYS A 207 -10.99 -7.46 -19.60
C LYS A 207 -11.73 -6.33 -20.32
N ILE A 208 -12.17 -5.32 -19.57
CA ILE A 208 -12.85 -4.14 -20.13
C ILE A 208 -11.93 -3.39 -21.11
N ASP A 209 -10.67 -3.18 -20.73
CA ASP A 209 -9.67 -2.52 -21.60
C ASP A 209 -9.44 -3.31 -22.90
N TYR A 210 -9.36 -4.62 -22.78
CA TYR A 210 -9.21 -5.50 -23.95
C TYR A 210 -10.44 -5.39 -24.88
N ASP A 211 -11.64 -5.49 -24.33
CA ASP A 211 -12.88 -5.43 -25.12
C ASP A 211 -13.02 -4.06 -25.82
N ASN A 212 -12.73 -2.97 -25.11
CA ASN A 212 -12.73 -1.62 -25.69
C ASN A 212 -11.73 -1.47 -26.83
N LYS A 213 -10.51 -2.01 -26.69
CA LYS A 213 -9.50 -2.01 -27.76
C LYS A 213 -9.97 -2.82 -28.97
N MET A 214 -10.52 -4.01 -28.75
CA MET A 214 -11.05 -4.84 -29.85
C MET A 214 -12.19 -4.16 -30.57
N HIS A 215 -13.13 -3.55 -29.85
CA HIS A 215 -14.20 -2.75 -30.46
C HIS A 215 -13.66 -1.58 -31.29
N GLY A 216 -12.64 -0.87 -30.79
CA GLY A 216 -11.98 0.21 -31.53
C GLY A 216 -11.32 -0.27 -32.84
N ILE A 217 -10.65 -1.43 -32.81
CA ILE A 217 -10.02 -2.04 -33.98
C ILE A 217 -11.10 -2.41 -35.01
N TYR A 218 -12.16 -3.11 -34.60
CA TYR A 218 -13.23 -3.54 -35.50
C TYR A 218 -14.05 -2.37 -36.04
N ALA A 219 -14.22 -1.29 -35.28
CA ALA A 219 -14.88 -0.07 -35.75
C ALA A 219 -13.97 0.80 -36.67
N GLY A 220 -12.71 0.41 -36.91
CA GLY A 220 -11.77 1.15 -37.74
C GLY A 220 -11.32 2.52 -37.18
N THR A 221 -11.54 2.75 -35.87
CA THR A 221 -11.20 4.02 -35.21
C THR A 221 -9.75 4.07 -34.72
N ASP A 222 -9.11 2.92 -34.54
CA ASP A 222 -7.71 2.82 -34.05
C ASP A 222 -6.72 2.73 -35.22
N ARG A 223 -6.51 3.88 -35.89
CA ARG A 223 -5.52 4.01 -37.00
C ARG A 223 -4.06 4.11 -36.54
N LYS A 224 -3.75 4.06 -35.24
CA LYS A 224 -2.41 4.33 -34.69
C LYS A 224 -1.61 3.13 -34.23
N SER A 225 -2.13 1.90 -34.34
CA SER A 225 -1.44 0.70 -33.85
C SER A 225 -0.87 -0.22 -34.92
N VAL A 226 -0.74 0.27 -36.17
CA VAL A 226 -0.08 -0.46 -37.26
C VAL A 226 1.03 0.41 -37.85
N VAL A 227 2.15 0.52 -37.14
CA VAL A 227 3.50 0.75 -37.70
C VAL A 227 4.51 0.05 -36.81
#